data_035858645ef86c209a1e91df8f2f9724
#
_entry.id   035858645ef86c209a1e91df8f2f9724
#
_cell.length_a   1.000
_cell.length_b   1.000
_cell.length_c   1.000
_cell.angle_alpha   90.00
_cell.angle_beta   90.00
_cell.angle_gamma   90.00
#
_symmetry.space_group_name_H-M   'P 1'
#
loop_
_entity.id
_entity.type
_entity.pdbx_description
1 polymer ?
#
loop_
_entity_poly.entity_id
_entity_poly.type
_entity_poly.pdbx_seq_one_letter_code
_entity_poly.pdbx_strand_id
1 'polypeptide(L)'
;SRYRQLTGLRQIRLDGHQHIHLVPLVLDAVLDLSRSESITWVRTMREPLPEGLSLRIWWRSLQTGGLIKWLVLQLLSGLALPRLRRAGLQTNRRFAGALFSGSMFGVTLRRSWITAHSPNTIRRASRPVVLIHPAQRRAAMGMDQEAFQQSVPFFKSTNRQKEWASAQQL
;
A
#
# COMPACT_ATOMS: atom_id res chain seq x y z
N SER A 1 -21.55 -7.68 -10.44
CA SER A 1 -20.69 -8.47 -9.54
C SER A 1 -21.24 -8.46 -8.11
N ARG A 2 -20.86 -9.45 -7.30
CA ARG A 2 -21.24 -9.55 -5.88
C ARG A 2 -20.80 -8.31 -5.07
N TYR A 3 -19.68 -7.72 -5.43
CA TYR A 3 -19.19 -6.47 -4.81
C TYR A 3 -20.22 -5.34 -4.92
N ARG A 4 -20.80 -5.13 -6.11
CA ARG A 4 -21.82 -4.09 -6.32
C ARG A 4 -23.10 -4.37 -5.54
N GLN A 5 -23.51 -5.64 -5.45
CA GLN A 5 -24.68 -6.04 -4.66
C GLN A 5 -24.49 -5.74 -3.17
N LEU A 6 -23.28 -5.98 -2.64
CA LEU A 6 -22.98 -5.78 -1.22
C LEU A 6 -22.72 -4.31 -0.85
N THR A 7 -22.13 -3.52 -1.75
CA THR A 7 -21.68 -2.16 -1.44
C THR A 7 -22.58 -1.05 -2.01
N GLY A 8 -23.42 -1.37 -2.99
CA GLY A 8 -24.17 -0.38 -3.76
C GLY A 8 -23.31 0.53 -4.66
N LEU A 9 -21.98 0.36 -4.66
CA LEU A 9 -21.06 1.21 -5.41
C LEU A 9 -21.06 0.84 -6.89
N ARG A 10 -21.25 1.83 -7.74
CA ARG A 10 -21.17 1.65 -9.21
C ARG A 10 -19.74 1.58 -9.73
N GLN A 11 -18.80 2.24 -9.07
CA GLN A 11 -17.40 2.31 -9.47
C GLN A 11 -16.52 1.50 -8.52
N ILE A 12 -15.62 0.71 -9.07
CA ILE A 12 -14.70 -0.14 -8.31
C ILE A 12 -13.32 0.51 -8.30
N ARG A 13 -12.75 0.61 -7.10
CA ARG A 13 -11.34 0.93 -6.89
C ARG A 13 -10.61 -0.35 -6.51
N LEU A 14 -9.65 -0.77 -7.33
CA LEU A 14 -8.95 -2.03 -7.15
C LEU A 14 -7.66 -1.84 -6.38
N ASP A 15 -7.53 -2.61 -5.33
CA ASP A 15 -6.35 -2.73 -4.51
C ASP A 15 -6.09 -4.21 -4.19
N GLY A 16 -5.09 -4.80 -4.83
CA GLY A 16 -4.76 -6.21 -4.64
C GLY A 16 -3.88 -6.44 -3.41
N HIS A 17 -4.17 -7.51 -2.68
CA HIS A 17 -3.36 -7.96 -1.56
C HIS A 17 -1.91 -8.20 -2.02
N GLN A 18 -0.92 -7.78 -1.21
CA GLN A 18 0.52 -7.88 -1.52
C GLN A 18 0.92 -7.33 -2.90
N HIS A 19 0.12 -6.41 -3.45
CA HIS A 19 0.37 -5.75 -4.73
C HIS A 19 0.37 -6.68 -5.96
N ILE A 20 -0.19 -7.87 -5.85
CA ILE A 20 -0.21 -8.90 -6.90
C ILE A 20 -0.85 -8.41 -8.21
N HIS A 21 -1.76 -7.44 -8.12
CA HIS A 21 -2.42 -6.81 -9.28
C HIS A 21 -1.46 -6.06 -10.23
N LEU A 22 -0.20 -5.86 -9.82
CA LEU A 22 0.86 -5.26 -10.67
C LEU A 22 1.69 -6.31 -11.41
N VAL A 23 1.56 -7.59 -11.07
CA VAL A 23 2.21 -8.68 -11.81
C VAL A 23 1.60 -8.76 -13.20
N PRO A 24 2.40 -8.84 -14.29
CA PRO A 24 1.91 -8.70 -15.67
C PRO A 24 0.69 -9.57 -16.01
N LEU A 25 0.72 -10.85 -15.66
CA LEU A 25 -0.38 -11.78 -15.90
C LEU A 25 -1.68 -11.37 -15.16
N VAL A 26 -1.55 -10.93 -13.91
CA VAL A 26 -2.70 -10.48 -13.11
C VAL A 26 -3.20 -9.12 -13.62
N LEU A 27 -2.28 -8.25 -14.03
CA LEU A 27 -2.61 -6.97 -14.63
C LEU A 27 -3.43 -7.15 -15.92
N ASP A 28 -3.12 -8.14 -16.74
CA ASP A 28 -3.89 -8.45 -17.94
C ASP A 28 -5.35 -8.79 -17.58
N ALA A 29 -5.54 -9.66 -16.60
CA ALA A 29 -6.88 -9.97 -16.09
C ALA A 29 -7.61 -8.74 -15.50
N VAL A 30 -6.90 -7.86 -14.80
CA VAL A 30 -7.46 -6.60 -14.27
C VAL A 30 -7.90 -5.68 -15.42
N LEU A 31 -7.10 -5.55 -16.48
CA LEU A 31 -7.43 -4.73 -17.64
C LEU A 31 -8.65 -5.28 -18.39
N ASP A 32 -8.76 -6.59 -18.53
CA ASP A 32 -9.93 -7.22 -19.17
C ASP A 32 -11.19 -7.03 -18.30
N LEU A 33 -11.10 -7.25 -17.01
CA LEU A 33 -12.20 -7.01 -16.07
C LEU A 33 -12.60 -5.54 -16.00
N SER A 34 -11.69 -4.60 -16.22
CA SER A 34 -12.00 -3.17 -16.15
C SER A 34 -13.02 -2.75 -17.19
N ARG A 35 -13.10 -3.45 -18.31
CA ARG A 35 -14.06 -3.18 -19.40
C ARG A 35 -15.48 -3.61 -19.02
N SER A 36 -15.64 -4.69 -18.27
CA SER A 36 -16.94 -5.25 -17.88
C SER A 36 -17.42 -4.82 -16.50
N GLU A 37 -16.50 -4.58 -15.56
CA GLU A 37 -16.80 -4.40 -14.13
C GLU A 37 -16.73 -2.95 -13.62
N SER A 38 -16.60 -1.96 -14.50
CA SER A 38 -16.51 -0.53 -14.12
C SER A 38 -15.40 -0.26 -13.08
N ILE A 39 -14.26 -0.92 -13.23
CA ILE A 39 -13.05 -0.55 -12.48
C ILE A 39 -12.58 0.79 -13.03
N THR A 40 -12.49 1.79 -12.17
CA THR A 40 -12.11 3.16 -12.56
C THR A 40 -10.76 3.56 -12.02
N TRP A 41 -10.26 2.86 -11.01
CA TRP A 41 -9.02 3.20 -10.34
C TRP A 41 -8.28 1.93 -9.89
N VAL A 42 -6.95 1.94 -10.10
CA VAL A 42 -6.04 0.86 -9.68
C VAL A 42 -4.87 1.46 -8.92
N ARG A 43 -4.53 0.89 -7.75
CA ARG A 43 -3.38 1.34 -6.97
C ARG A 43 -2.08 1.00 -7.67
N THR A 44 -1.13 1.96 -7.68
CA THR A 44 0.26 1.76 -8.08
C THR A 44 1.21 2.01 -6.92
N MET A 45 2.42 1.50 -7.01
CA MET A 45 3.41 1.53 -5.93
C MET A 45 4.55 2.53 -6.21
N ARG A 46 4.24 3.67 -6.81
CA ARG A 46 5.23 4.73 -7.06
C ARG A 46 5.61 5.43 -5.76
N GLU A 47 6.53 4.82 -5.03
CA GLU A 47 7.00 5.29 -3.73
C GLU A 47 8.33 6.04 -3.88
N PRO A 48 8.38 7.35 -3.65
CA PRO A 48 9.61 8.10 -3.60
C PRO A 48 10.42 7.72 -2.36
N LEU A 49 11.74 7.78 -2.48
CA LEU A 49 12.62 7.55 -1.33
C LEU A 49 12.51 8.71 -0.33
N PRO A 50 12.20 8.44 0.95
CA PRO A 50 12.10 9.48 1.97
C PRO A 50 13.47 10.09 2.28
N GLU A 51 13.51 11.42 2.35
CA GLU A 51 14.72 12.15 2.71
C GLU A 51 14.89 12.28 4.23
N GLY A 52 16.14 12.50 4.67
CA GLY A 52 16.46 12.78 6.07
C GLY A 52 16.32 11.59 7.02
N LEU A 53 16.42 10.37 6.52
CA LEU A 53 16.51 9.15 7.33
C LEU A 53 17.98 8.80 7.60
N SER A 54 18.23 8.26 8.81
CA SER A 54 19.57 7.83 9.19
C SER A 54 20.02 6.58 8.41
N LEU A 55 21.33 6.41 8.24
CA LEU A 55 21.93 5.23 7.61
C LEU A 55 21.50 3.91 8.28
N ARG A 56 21.29 3.94 9.61
CA ARG A 56 20.81 2.77 10.36
C ARG A 56 19.43 2.31 9.88
N ILE A 57 18.52 3.24 9.56
CA ILE A 57 17.17 2.91 9.04
C ILE A 57 17.29 2.30 7.65
N TRP A 58 18.14 2.86 6.79
CA TRP A 58 18.41 2.33 5.46
C TRP A 58 19.01 0.93 5.50
N TRP A 59 20.00 0.73 6.37
CA TRP A 59 20.63 -0.58 6.58
C TRP A 59 19.62 -1.63 7.03
N ARG A 60 18.76 -1.28 7.98
CA ARG A 60 17.68 -2.15 8.44
C ARG A 60 16.71 -2.50 7.32
N SER A 61 16.33 -1.54 6.48
CA SER A 61 15.46 -1.80 5.32
C SER A 61 16.10 -2.75 4.32
N LEU A 62 17.41 -2.65 4.11
CA LEU A 62 18.17 -3.59 3.28
C LEU A 62 18.13 -5.01 3.88
N GLN A 63 18.47 -5.14 5.16
CA GLN A 63 18.48 -6.44 5.85
C GLN A 63 17.11 -7.13 5.88
N THR A 64 16.02 -6.38 5.95
CA THR A 64 14.64 -6.92 5.94
C THR A 64 14.07 -7.13 4.54
N GLY A 65 14.86 -6.93 3.49
CA GLY A 65 14.41 -7.03 2.10
C GLY A 65 13.50 -5.88 1.63
N GLY A 66 13.33 -4.84 2.44
CA GLY A 66 12.46 -3.70 2.12
C GLY A 66 12.89 -2.97 0.85
N LEU A 67 14.19 -2.75 0.68
CA LEU A 67 14.74 -2.11 -0.54
C LEU A 67 14.55 -2.97 -1.78
N ILE A 68 14.74 -4.28 -1.69
CA ILE A 68 14.54 -5.21 -2.82
C ILE A 68 13.06 -5.20 -3.22
N LYS A 69 12.17 -5.35 -2.23
CA LYS A 69 10.73 -5.28 -2.46
C LYS A 69 10.33 -3.95 -3.09
N TRP A 70 10.84 -2.84 -2.57
CA TRP A 70 10.60 -1.51 -3.12
C TRP A 70 11.01 -1.43 -4.59
N LEU A 71 12.23 -1.88 -4.95
CA LEU A 71 12.73 -1.86 -6.32
C LEU A 71 11.83 -2.67 -7.27
N VAL A 72 11.48 -3.90 -6.88
CA VAL A 72 10.57 -4.75 -7.68
C VAL A 72 9.22 -4.07 -7.90
N LEU A 73 8.64 -3.49 -6.85
CA LEU A 73 7.35 -2.81 -6.94
C LEU A 73 7.42 -1.51 -7.76
N GLN A 74 8.55 -0.79 -7.75
CA GLN A 74 8.78 0.35 -8.64
C GLN A 74 8.82 -0.08 -10.11
N LEU A 75 9.54 -1.16 -10.42
CA LEU A 75 9.61 -1.71 -11.78
C LEU A 75 8.23 -2.16 -12.26
N LEU A 76 7.52 -2.96 -11.47
CA LEU A 76 6.17 -3.42 -11.82
C LEU A 76 5.20 -2.24 -12.00
N SER A 77 5.25 -1.22 -11.14
CA SER A 77 4.43 -0.01 -11.30
C SER A 77 4.81 0.79 -12.55
N GLY A 78 6.10 0.85 -12.88
CA GLY A 78 6.59 1.48 -14.10
C GLY A 78 6.05 0.83 -15.36
N LEU A 79 6.03 -0.52 -15.39
CA LEU A 79 5.48 -1.30 -16.51
C LEU A 79 3.94 -1.23 -16.56
N ALA A 80 3.27 -1.24 -15.41
CA ALA A 80 1.82 -1.20 -15.33
C ALA A 80 1.23 0.15 -15.73
N LEU A 81 1.87 1.26 -15.34
CA LEU A 81 1.31 2.62 -15.45
C LEU A 81 0.91 3.02 -16.89
N PRO A 82 1.73 2.83 -17.94
CA PRO A 82 1.33 3.15 -19.30
C PRO A 82 0.15 2.30 -19.79
N ARG A 83 0.06 1.04 -19.35
CA ARG A 83 -1.04 0.13 -19.71
C ARG A 83 -2.35 0.55 -19.04
N LEU A 84 -2.32 0.89 -17.74
CA LEU A 84 -3.45 1.42 -17.01
C LEU A 84 -3.97 2.73 -17.61
N ARG A 85 -3.06 3.64 -17.99
CA ARG A 85 -3.42 4.92 -18.63
C ARG A 85 -4.08 4.72 -20.00
N ARG A 86 -3.56 3.81 -20.83
CA ARG A 86 -4.16 3.48 -22.15
C ARG A 86 -5.57 2.88 -21.99
N ALA A 87 -5.81 2.17 -20.90
CA ALA A 87 -7.13 1.63 -20.56
C ALA A 87 -8.07 2.68 -19.92
N GLY A 88 -7.66 3.95 -19.77
CA GLY A 88 -8.45 5.00 -19.16
C GLY A 88 -8.58 4.91 -17.62
N LEU A 89 -7.78 4.05 -16.99
CA LEU A 89 -7.85 3.84 -15.54
C LEU A 89 -7.05 4.90 -14.78
N GLN A 90 -7.65 5.42 -13.73
CA GLN A 90 -6.98 6.33 -12.81
C GLN A 90 -6.06 5.57 -11.84
N THR A 91 -5.03 6.23 -11.35
CA THR A 91 -4.09 5.67 -10.37
C THR A 91 -3.74 6.72 -9.32
N ASN A 92 -3.23 6.28 -8.17
CA ASN A 92 -2.58 7.20 -7.24
C ASN A 92 -1.29 7.75 -7.87
N ARG A 93 -0.96 8.98 -7.54
CA ARG A 93 0.24 9.63 -8.04
C ARG A 93 1.50 9.18 -7.31
N ARG A 94 1.39 8.99 -6.00
CA ARG A 94 2.46 8.54 -5.11
C ARG A 94 1.94 7.52 -4.12
N PHE A 95 2.86 6.73 -3.62
CA PHE A 95 2.62 5.74 -2.59
C PHE A 95 3.68 5.88 -1.50
N ALA A 96 3.37 5.47 -0.28
CA ALA A 96 4.31 5.31 0.81
C ALA A 96 3.93 4.10 1.65
N GLY A 97 4.91 3.30 2.08
CA GLY A 97 4.71 2.17 2.99
C GLY A 97 5.15 0.81 2.49
N ALA A 98 5.64 0.69 1.24
CA ALA A 98 6.23 -0.56 0.78
C ALA A 98 7.65 -0.75 1.33
N LEU A 99 8.46 0.33 1.29
CA LEU A 99 9.87 0.32 1.70
C LEU A 99 10.05 -0.05 3.17
N PHE A 100 9.19 0.48 4.04
CA PHE A 100 9.22 0.25 5.49
C PHE A 100 8.01 -0.55 5.98
N SER A 101 7.50 -1.46 5.17
CA SER A 101 6.36 -2.30 5.54
C SER A 101 6.63 -3.04 6.85
N GLY A 102 5.75 -2.87 7.84
CA GLY A 102 5.93 -3.40 9.19
C GLY A 102 6.78 -2.53 10.11
N SER A 103 7.21 -1.35 9.65
CA SER A 103 7.97 -0.37 10.41
C SER A 103 7.55 1.07 10.08
N MET A 104 6.31 1.26 9.63
CA MET A 104 5.73 2.56 9.30
C MET A 104 5.23 3.27 10.56
N PHE A 105 6.16 3.70 11.43
CA PHE A 105 5.86 4.46 12.64
C PHE A 105 6.96 5.50 12.93
N GLY A 106 6.66 6.48 13.78
CA GLY A 106 7.60 7.51 14.19
C GLY A 106 8.21 8.25 12.99
N VAL A 107 9.55 8.33 12.94
CA VAL A 107 10.28 9.07 11.91
C VAL A 107 10.08 8.49 10.51
N THR A 108 9.96 7.17 10.34
CA THR A 108 9.75 6.55 9.03
C THR A 108 8.40 6.96 8.45
N LEU A 109 7.33 6.87 9.24
CA LEU A 109 6.00 7.30 8.81
C LEU A 109 5.97 8.80 8.47
N ARG A 110 6.49 9.65 9.38
CA ARG A 110 6.51 11.10 9.19
C ARG A 110 7.27 11.50 7.92
N ARG A 111 8.47 10.95 7.68
CA ARG A 111 9.27 11.28 6.50
C ARG A 111 8.63 10.75 5.22
N SER A 112 8.12 9.53 5.23
CA SER A 112 7.40 8.97 4.09
C SER A 112 6.13 9.78 3.77
N TRP A 113 5.40 10.23 4.78
CA TRP A 113 4.24 11.11 4.64
C TRP A 113 4.62 12.44 3.97
N ILE A 114 5.61 13.15 4.51
CA ILE A 114 6.09 14.43 3.97
C ILE A 114 6.51 14.26 2.51
N THR A 115 7.31 13.23 2.21
CA THR A 115 7.80 12.98 0.85
C THR A 115 6.68 12.66 -0.12
N ALA A 116 5.68 11.87 0.31
CA ALA A 116 4.52 11.55 -0.51
C ALA A 116 3.62 12.78 -0.77
N HIS A 117 3.55 13.72 0.16
CA HIS A 117 2.73 14.94 0.09
C HIS A 117 3.48 16.18 -0.42
N SER A 118 4.75 16.07 -0.82
CA SER A 118 5.55 17.20 -1.27
C SER A 118 4.84 18.03 -2.35
N PRO A 119 4.68 19.37 -2.15
CA PRO A 119 3.89 20.25 -3.01
C PRO A 119 4.43 20.39 -4.43
N ASN A 120 5.74 20.22 -4.64
CA ASN A 120 6.37 20.31 -5.96
C ASN A 120 5.84 19.27 -6.97
N THR A 121 4.93 18.42 -6.53
CA THR A 121 4.40 17.32 -7.33
C THR A 121 2.86 17.26 -7.31
N ILE A 122 2.19 18.10 -6.56
CA ILE A 122 0.72 18.09 -6.45
C ILE A 122 0.09 18.96 -7.55
N ARG A 123 -0.18 18.38 -8.70
CA ARG A 123 -1.31 18.83 -9.52
C ARG A 123 -2.59 18.24 -8.90
N ARG A 124 -3.60 19.07 -8.72
CA ARG A 124 -4.80 18.96 -7.88
C ARG A 124 -5.63 17.65 -7.87
N ALA A 125 -5.33 16.62 -8.66
CA ALA A 125 -6.32 15.58 -8.94
C ALA A 125 -6.10 14.20 -8.28
N SER A 126 -4.93 13.87 -7.74
CA SER A 126 -4.73 12.54 -7.13
C SER A 126 -3.99 12.62 -5.80
N ARG A 127 -4.66 12.14 -4.75
CA ARG A 127 -4.08 12.04 -3.40
C ARG A 127 -3.02 10.93 -3.34
N PRO A 128 -1.95 11.09 -2.53
CA PRO A 128 -1.04 9.99 -2.24
C PRO A 128 -1.77 8.90 -1.44
N VAL A 129 -1.29 7.68 -1.56
CA VAL A 129 -1.75 6.54 -0.76
C VAL A 129 -0.65 6.17 0.22
N VAL A 130 -0.98 6.09 1.50
CA VAL A 130 -0.06 5.63 2.55
C VAL A 130 -0.58 4.31 3.10
N LEU A 131 0.27 3.29 3.07
CA LEU A 131 -0.03 1.97 3.59
C LEU A 131 0.62 1.79 4.96
N ILE A 132 -0.19 1.48 5.92
CA ILE A 132 0.21 1.06 7.27
C ILE A 132 -0.48 -0.27 7.61
N HIS A 133 0.07 -1.01 8.55
CA HIS A 133 -0.50 -2.29 8.99
C HIS A 133 -0.71 -2.25 10.51
N PRO A 134 -1.59 -1.37 11.00
CA PRO A 134 -1.81 -1.21 12.43
C PRO A 134 -2.47 -2.46 13.04
N ALA A 135 -2.16 -2.74 14.29
CA ALA A 135 -2.88 -3.74 15.07
C ALA A 135 -2.94 -3.36 16.54
N GLN A 136 -4.03 -3.74 17.21
CA GLN A 136 -4.21 -3.62 18.64
C GLN A 136 -4.17 -4.98 19.33
N ARG A 137 -3.53 -5.06 20.51
CA ARG A 137 -3.52 -6.30 21.30
C ARG A 137 -4.91 -6.80 21.66
N ARG A 138 -5.83 -5.87 21.96
CA ARG A 138 -7.22 -6.21 22.31
C ARG A 138 -7.96 -6.92 21.19
N ALA A 139 -7.66 -6.62 19.94
CA ALA A 139 -8.26 -7.30 18.79
C ALA A 139 -7.91 -8.80 18.74
N ALA A 140 -6.74 -9.20 19.30
CA ALA A 140 -6.34 -10.61 19.36
C ALA A 140 -7.09 -11.41 20.44
N MET A 141 -7.72 -10.75 21.42
CA MET A 141 -8.41 -11.42 22.52
C MET A 141 -9.81 -11.94 22.17
N GLY A 142 -10.41 -11.37 21.11
CA GLY A 142 -11.74 -11.78 20.63
C GLY A 142 -11.69 -12.68 19.39
N MET A 143 -10.49 -13.05 18.92
CA MET A 143 -10.35 -13.93 17.76
C MET A 143 -10.41 -15.40 18.18
N ASP A 144 -11.14 -16.19 17.39
CA ASP A 144 -11.08 -17.65 17.47
C ASP A 144 -9.63 -18.10 17.22
N GLN A 145 -9.00 -18.61 18.29
CA GLN A 145 -7.58 -18.95 18.25
C GLN A 145 -7.29 -20.09 17.29
N GLU A 146 -8.22 -21.01 17.04
CA GLU A 146 -8.01 -22.09 16.06
C GLU A 146 -8.02 -21.59 14.63
N ALA A 147 -8.97 -20.74 14.27
CA ALA A 147 -9.09 -20.22 12.92
C ALA A 147 -8.00 -19.18 12.57
N PHE A 148 -7.45 -18.47 13.58
CA PHE A 148 -6.54 -17.34 13.38
C PHE A 148 -5.18 -17.46 14.07
N GLN A 149 -4.76 -18.66 14.45
CA GLN A 149 -3.47 -18.90 15.13
C GLN A 149 -2.28 -18.25 14.41
N GLN A 150 -2.25 -18.33 13.08
CA GLN A 150 -1.19 -17.71 12.25
C GLN A 150 -1.21 -16.18 12.31
N SER A 151 -2.33 -15.55 12.64
CA SER A 151 -2.50 -14.10 12.71
C SER A 151 -2.18 -13.52 14.10
N VAL A 152 -2.15 -14.34 15.15
CA VAL A 152 -1.87 -13.89 16.52
C VAL A 152 -0.52 -13.16 16.64
N PRO A 153 0.59 -13.65 16.07
CA PRO A 153 1.87 -12.93 16.11
C PRO A 153 1.79 -11.53 15.47
N PHE A 154 0.99 -11.37 14.41
CA PHE A 154 0.76 -10.08 13.78
C PHE A 154 0.14 -9.08 14.76
N PHE A 155 -0.96 -9.45 15.43
CA PHE A 155 -1.65 -8.57 16.38
C PHE A 155 -0.85 -8.29 17.65
N LYS A 156 -0.02 -9.22 18.10
CA LYS A 156 0.87 -9.07 19.26
C LYS A 156 2.16 -8.31 18.96
N SER A 157 2.46 -8.04 17.69
CA SER A 157 3.68 -7.36 17.28
C SER A 157 3.76 -5.93 17.82
N THR A 158 4.87 -5.60 18.49
CA THR A 158 5.13 -4.26 19.01
C THR A 158 5.18 -3.21 17.89
N ASN A 159 5.68 -3.57 16.71
CA ASN A 159 5.73 -2.65 15.58
C ASN A 159 4.32 -2.28 15.10
N ARG A 160 3.39 -3.24 15.07
CA ARG A 160 2.00 -2.98 14.66
C ARG A 160 1.27 -2.07 15.64
N GLN A 161 1.58 -2.20 16.93
CA GLN A 161 1.05 -1.29 17.95
C GLN A 161 1.61 0.13 17.80
N LYS A 162 2.91 0.24 17.50
CA LYS A 162 3.54 1.54 17.18
C LYS A 162 2.95 2.16 15.92
N GLU A 163 2.67 1.38 14.88
CA GLU A 163 1.98 1.85 13.67
C GLU A 163 0.58 2.35 14.00
N TRP A 164 -0.17 1.64 14.86
CA TRP A 164 -1.48 2.10 15.35
C TRP A 164 -1.39 3.45 16.06
N ALA A 165 -0.52 3.56 17.05
CA ALA A 165 -0.33 4.80 17.82
C ALA A 165 0.10 5.98 16.92
N SER A 166 0.98 5.72 15.93
CA SER A 166 1.43 6.75 15.01
C SER A 166 0.36 7.16 14.00
N ALA A 167 -0.51 6.24 13.59
CA ALA A 167 -1.62 6.55 12.69
C ALA A 167 -2.66 7.49 13.31
N GLN A 168 -2.82 7.43 14.63
CA GLN A 168 -3.74 8.34 15.37
C GLN A 168 -3.22 9.77 15.48
N GLN A 169 -1.96 10.03 15.13
CA GLN A 169 -1.30 11.34 15.19
C GLN A 169 -1.19 12.03 13.81
N LEU A 170 -1.66 11.38 12.74
CA LEU A 170 -1.73 11.92 11.39
C LEU A 170 -3.02 12.71 11.15
#